data_3050994b026e34277527b6783f5b1c04
#
_entry.id   3050994b026e34277527b6783f5b1c04
#
_cell.length_a   1.000
_cell.length_b   1.000
_cell.length_c   1.000
_cell.angle_alpha   90.00
_cell.angle_beta   90.00
_cell.angle_gamma   90.00
#
_symmetry.space_group_name_H-M   'P 1'
#
loop_
_entity.id
_entity.type
_entity.pdbx_description
1 polymer ?
#
loop_
_entity_poly.entity_id
_entity_poly.type
_entity_poly.pdbx_seq_one_letter_code
_entity_poly.pdbx_strand_id
1 'polypeptide(L)'
;MATPSRESTLTFREVTEENWRAVANLSPKVGQIGNLAPNVWSLCEAHYSEDAWVRAIYAEETLVGMLMMAIWDPDEAYYIWRFMIDGRYQGLGYGRRGVEFAIAHVRQHNPRAKQMGVMSTPPEGKMSGNPSKVVKPEDSPYKFYQKLGFREIAPPDEDGEIMMSIDL
;
A
#
# COMPACT_ATOMS: atom_id res chain seq x y z
N MET A 1 -17.31 -6.14 20.03
CA MET A 1 -15.95 -5.68 19.59
C MET A 1 -15.97 -4.15 19.55
N ALA A 2 -14.88 -3.51 19.96
CA ALA A 2 -14.78 -2.06 19.88
C ALA A 2 -14.81 -1.59 18.41
N THR A 3 -15.54 -0.53 18.12
CA THR A 3 -15.57 0.08 16.78
C THR A 3 -14.23 0.76 16.50
N PRO A 4 -13.58 0.50 15.35
CA PRO A 4 -12.34 1.17 14.97
C PRO A 4 -12.45 2.69 15.03
N SER A 5 -11.47 3.33 15.66
CA SER A 5 -11.40 4.79 15.84
C SER A 5 -9.98 5.29 15.52
N ARG A 6 -9.76 6.60 15.56
CA ARG A 6 -8.42 7.18 15.34
C ARG A 6 -7.41 6.73 16.40
N GLU A 7 -7.86 6.41 17.59
CA GLU A 7 -7.06 6.01 18.75
C GLU A 7 -6.78 4.52 18.78
N SER A 8 -7.47 3.71 17.94
CA SER A 8 -7.27 2.26 17.91
C SER A 8 -5.81 1.89 17.64
N THR A 9 -5.33 0.92 18.39
CA THR A 9 -3.98 0.36 18.16
C THR A 9 -3.95 -0.40 16.85
N LEU A 10 -2.98 -0.09 15.99
CA LEU A 10 -2.74 -0.88 14.78
C LEU A 10 -1.76 -2.01 15.04
N THR A 11 -2.09 -3.19 14.54
CA THR A 11 -1.19 -4.34 14.49
C THR A 11 -1.09 -4.86 13.05
N PHE A 12 0.11 -5.35 12.70
CA PHE A 12 0.45 -5.86 11.36
C PHE A 12 0.72 -7.34 11.50
N ARG A 13 -0.28 -8.14 11.14
CA ARG A 13 -0.29 -9.59 11.38
C ARG A 13 -0.02 -10.35 10.10
N GLU A 14 0.51 -11.54 10.20
CA GLU A 14 0.68 -12.43 9.06
C GLU A 14 -0.65 -12.78 8.42
N VAL A 15 -0.62 -12.96 7.10
CA VAL A 15 -1.75 -13.55 6.38
C VAL A 15 -1.63 -15.06 6.49
N THR A 16 -2.66 -15.69 7.06
CA THR A 16 -2.69 -17.11 7.39
C THR A 16 -3.91 -17.80 6.77
N GLU A 17 -4.00 -19.11 6.94
CA GLU A 17 -5.16 -19.89 6.54
C GLU A 17 -6.48 -19.36 7.15
N GLU A 18 -6.41 -18.76 8.34
CA GLU A 18 -7.60 -18.30 9.07
C GLU A 18 -8.10 -16.94 8.58
N ASN A 19 -7.21 -16.06 8.08
CA ASN A 19 -7.58 -14.68 7.76
C ASN A 19 -7.49 -14.30 6.27
N TRP A 20 -6.84 -15.09 5.41
CA TRP A 20 -6.59 -14.70 4.01
C TRP A 20 -7.87 -14.37 3.24
N ARG A 21 -8.99 -15.10 3.49
CA ARG A 21 -10.27 -14.82 2.82
C ARG A 21 -10.81 -13.45 3.19
N ALA A 22 -10.70 -13.09 4.47
CA ALA A 22 -11.11 -11.76 4.93
C ALA A 22 -10.23 -10.67 4.31
N VAL A 23 -8.91 -10.88 4.23
CA VAL A 23 -7.95 -9.96 3.57
C VAL A 23 -8.26 -9.83 2.08
N ALA A 24 -8.52 -10.95 1.39
CA ALA A 24 -8.86 -10.95 -0.03
C ALA A 24 -10.15 -10.16 -0.36
N ASN A 25 -11.09 -10.12 0.58
CA ASN A 25 -12.38 -9.43 0.42
C ASN A 25 -12.38 -7.96 0.85
N LEU A 26 -11.27 -7.42 1.36
CA LEU A 26 -11.16 -5.98 1.60
C LEU A 26 -11.26 -5.21 0.28
N SER A 27 -11.91 -4.06 0.32
CA SER A 27 -12.07 -3.21 -0.87
C SER A 27 -11.84 -1.74 -0.51
N PRO A 28 -11.10 -0.98 -1.31
CA PRO A 28 -11.01 0.47 -1.13
C PRO A 28 -12.34 1.14 -1.49
N LYS A 29 -12.42 2.47 -1.37
CA LYS A 29 -13.57 3.23 -1.86
C LYS A 29 -13.77 3.00 -3.37
N VAL A 30 -15.02 3.11 -3.82
CA VAL A 30 -15.43 2.82 -5.21
C VAL A 30 -14.57 3.55 -6.24
N GLY A 31 -14.28 4.84 -6.05
CA GLY A 31 -13.44 5.62 -6.97
C GLY A 31 -11.98 5.15 -7.04
N GLN A 32 -11.53 4.41 -6.05
CA GLN A 32 -10.16 3.90 -5.96
C GLN A 32 -10.02 2.48 -6.51
N ILE A 33 -11.13 1.79 -6.80
CA ILE A 33 -11.10 0.46 -7.41
C ILE A 33 -10.38 0.54 -8.76
N GLY A 34 -9.37 -0.33 -8.94
CA GLY A 34 -8.51 -0.35 -10.12
C GLY A 34 -7.28 0.57 -10.04
N ASN A 35 -7.04 1.28 -8.92
CA ASN A 35 -5.74 1.92 -8.65
C ASN A 35 -4.69 0.88 -8.20
N LEU A 36 -5.14 -0.28 -7.79
CA LEU A 36 -4.30 -1.42 -7.43
C LEU A 36 -5.02 -2.72 -7.81
N ALA A 37 -4.26 -3.78 -7.96
CA ALA A 37 -4.82 -5.11 -8.17
C ALA A 37 -5.72 -5.54 -7.01
N PRO A 38 -6.77 -6.34 -7.25
CA PRO A 38 -7.54 -6.96 -6.17
C PRO A 38 -6.63 -7.72 -5.20
N ASN A 39 -6.93 -7.68 -3.90
CA ASN A 39 -6.08 -8.30 -2.88
C ASN A 39 -5.83 -9.79 -3.10
N VAL A 40 -6.78 -10.51 -3.68
CA VAL A 40 -6.58 -11.93 -4.03
C VAL A 40 -5.42 -12.12 -5.01
N TRP A 41 -5.25 -11.24 -5.99
CA TRP A 41 -4.10 -11.27 -6.90
C TRP A 41 -2.80 -10.99 -6.17
N SER A 42 -2.79 -9.99 -5.29
CA SER A 42 -1.62 -9.65 -4.47
C SER A 42 -1.19 -10.82 -3.56
N LEU A 43 -2.15 -11.55 -3.00
CA LEU A 43 -1.87 -12.75 -2.20
C LEU A 43 -1.31 -13.90 -3.06
N CYS A 44 -1.83 -14.07 -4.29
CA CYS A 44 -1.26 -15.03 -5.24
C CYS A 44 0.16 -14.66 -5.65
N GLU A 45 0.40 -13.39 -6.01
CA GLU A 45 1.74 -12.89 -6.35
C GLU A 45 2.72 -13.12 -5.18
N ALA A 46 2.31 -12.79 -3.96
CA ALA A 46 3.12 -13.00 -2.77
C ALA A 46 3.46 -14.47 -2.50
N HIS A 47 2.56 -15.39 -2.84
CA HIS A 47 2.80 -16.82 -2.68
C HIS A 47 3.93 -17.33 -3.59
N TYR A 48 4.12 -16.72 -4.75
CA TYR A 48 5.13 -17.10 -5.75
C TYR A 48 6.35 -16.17 -5.79
N SER A 49 6.46 -15.23 -4.87
CA SER A 49 7.58 -14.28 -4.78
C SER A 49 8.27 -14.38 -3.43
N GLU A 50 9.54 -14.73 -3.42
CA GLU A 50 10.36 -14.80 -2.20
C GLU A 50 10.62 -13.41 -1.59
N ASP A 51 10.53 -12.35 -2.41
CA ASP A 51 10.76 -10.97 -1.98
C ASP A 51 9.51 -10.30 -1.39
N ALA A 52 8.35 -10.96 -1.49
CA ALA A 52 7.10 -10.38 -1.01
C ALA A 52 6.95 -10.53 0.50
N TRP A 53 6.72 -9.41 1.15
CA TRP A 53 6.39 -9.35 2.56
C TRP A 53 4.98 -8.79 2.75
N VAL A 54 4.04 -9.62 3.20
CA VAL A 54 2.61 -9.26 3.30
C VAL A 54 2.16 -9.25 4.75
N ARG A 55 1.36 -8.22 5.11
CA ARG A 55 0.70 -8.13 6.43
C ARG A 55 -0.75 -7.67 6.29
N ALA A 56 -1.60 -8.33 7.05
CA ALA A 56 -2.95 -7.87 7.33
C ALA A 56 -2.90 -6.78 8.41
N ILE A 57 -3.62 -5.69 8.21
CA ILE A 57 -3.65 -4.55 9.14
C ILE A 57 -4.92 -4.63 9.97
N TYR A 58 -4.75 -4.68 11.28
CA TYR A 58 -5.86 -4.69 12.23
C TYR A 58 -5.85 -3.41 13.07
N ALA A 59 -7.05 -2.87 13.30
CA ALA A 59 -7.31 -1.86 14.32
C ALA A 59 -7.99 -2.60 15.49
N GLU A 60 -7.27 -2.78 16.58
CA GLU A 60 -7.60 -3.75 17.63
C GLU A 60 -7.80 -5.14 17.00
N GLU A 61 -8.99 -5.73 17.06
CA GLU A 61 -9.32 -7.02 16.46
C GLU A 61 -10.08 -6.89 15.11
N THR A 62 -10.25 -5.68 14.60
CA THR A 62 -10.94 -5.45 13.32
C THR A 62 -9.94 -5.36 12.18
N LEU A 63 -10.09 -6.22 11.19
CA LEU A 63 -9.30 -6.17 9.94
C LEU A 63 -9.67 -4.92 9.14
N VAL A 64 -8.70 -4.05 8.87
CA VAL A 64 -8.92 -2.73 8.25
C VAL A 64 -8.11 -2.48 6.98
N GLY A 65 -7.12 -3.32 6.67
CA GLY A 65 -6.27 -3.10 5.49
C GLY A 65 -5.27 -4.21 5.22
N MET A 66 -4.47 -4.00 4.19
CA MET A 66 -3.37 -4.87 3.80
C MET A 66 -2.17 -4.03 3.35
N LEU A 67 -0.98 -4.48 3.73
CA LEU A 67 0.31 -3.97 3.27
C LEU A 67 1.11 -5.10 2.66
N MET A 68 1.61 -4.92 1.45
CA MET A 68 2.56 -5.80 0.79
C MET A 68 3.77 -4.98 0.36
N MET A 69 4.95 -5.39 0.77
CA MET A 69 6.21 -4.80 0.37
C MET A 69 7.02 -5.79 -0.46
N ALA A 70 7.82 -5.27 -1.37
CA ALA A 70 8.91 -6.00 -1.99
C ALA A 70 10.21 -5.60 -1.28
N ILE A 71 10.94 -6.60 -0.75
CA ILE A 71 12.17 -6.42 0.01
C ILE A 71 13.30 -7.15 -0.71
N TRP A 72 13.89 -6.49 -1.72
CA TRP A 72 15.02 -7.00 -2.49
C TRP A 72 16.34 -6.58 -1.83
N ASP A 73 16.69 -7.26 -0.74
CA ASP A 73 17.87 -6.91 0.05
C ASP A 73 19.20 -6.96 -0.74
N PRO A 74 19.45 -7.91 -1.65
CA PRO A 74 20.66 -7.90 -2.47
C PRO A 74 20.85 -6.63 -3.30
N ASP A 75 19.75 -6.08 -3.81
CA ASP A 75 19.73 -4.87 -4.64
C ASP A 75 19.51 -3.59 -3.83
N GLU A 76 19.33 -3.72 -2.50
CA GLU A 76 18.97 -2.62 -1.60
C GLU A 76 17.72 -1.84 -2.06
N ALA A 77 16.80 -2.53 -2.73
CA ALA A 77 15.58 -1.98 -3.28
C ALA A 77 14.37 -2.37 -2.42
N TYR A 78 13.67 -1.38 -1.91
CA TYR A 78 12.55 -1.56 -0.99
C TYR A 78 11.36 -0.77 -1.49
N TYR A 79 10.22 -1.47 -1.68
CA TYR A 79 9.02 -0.87 -2.26
C TYR A 79 7.78 -1.22 -1.46
N ILE A 80 6.88 -0.25 -1.31
CA ILE A 80 5.46 -0.54 -1.05
C ILE A 80 4.88 -1.05 -2.36
N TRP A 81 4.71 -2.37 -2.48
CA TRP A 81 4.19 -3.00 -3.69
C TRP A 81 2.67 -2.86 -3.78
N ARG A 82 1.97 -3.14 -2.67
CA ARG A 82 0.52 -2.96 -2.56
C ARG A 82 0.18 -2.43 -1.17
N PHE A 83 -0.67 -1.45 -1.13
CA PHE A 83 -1.14 -0.90 0.15
C PHE A 83 -2.57 -0.39 0.02
N MET A 84 -3.44 -0.83 0.92
CA MET A 84 -4.80 -0.33 0.96
C MET A 84 -5.38 -0.35 2.38
N ILE A 85 -6.23 0.61 2.65
CA ILE A 85 -7.16 0.60 3.78
C ILE A 85 -8.57 0.43 3.21
N ASP A 86 -9.33 -0.49 3.78
CA ASP A 86 -10.72 -0.72 3.41
C ASP A 86 -11.53 0.58 3.48
N GLY A 87 -12.37 0.81 2.48
CA GLY A 87 -13.10 2.06 2.32
C GLY A 87 -13.92 2.47 3.54
N ARG A 88 -14.37 1.49 4.33
CA ARG A 88 -15.10 1.70 5.58
C ARG A 88 -14.29 2.37 6.69
N TYR A 89 -12.96 2.19 6.65
CA TYR A 89 -12.02 2.62 7.70
C TYR A 89 -11.05 3.71 7.24
N GLN A 90 -11.23 4.23 6.03
CA GLN A 90 -10.43 5.36 5.55
C GLN A 90 -10.83 6.66 6.29
N GLY A 91 -9.88 7.60 6.37
CA GLY A 91 -10.07 8.88 7.08
C GLY A 91 -9.80 8.83 8.59
N LEU A 92 -9.47 7.65 9.13
CA LEU A 92 -9.11 7.44 10.54
C LEU A 92 -7.58 7.54 10.80
N GLY A 93 -6.78 7.91 9.79
CA GLY A 93 -5.32 8.03 9.92
C GLY A 93 -4.55 6.72 9.73
N TYR A 94 -5.25 5.61 9.48
CA TYR A 94 -4.62 4.29 9.35
C TYR A 94 -3.64 4.20 8.17
N GLY A 95 -3.95 4.89 7.04
CA GLY A 95 -3.06 4.94 5.90
C GLY A 95 -1.69 5.52 6.26
N ARG A 96 -1.65 6.68 6.92
CA ARG A 96 -0.40 7.29 7.40
C ARG A 96 0.37 6.34 8.30
N ARG A 97 -0.27 5.80 9.31
CA ARG A 97 0.37 4.88 10.28
C ARG A 97 0.85 3.59 9.63
N GLY A 98 0.17 3.11 8.57
CA GLY A 98 0.61 1.96 7.79
C GLY A 98 1.90 2.23 7.02
N VAL A 99 2.03 3.39 6.38
CA VAL A 99 3.26 3.79 5.68
C VAL A 99 4.39 4.07 6.67
N GLU A 100 4.12 4.75 7.78
CA GLU A 100 5.09 4.98 8.86
C GLU A 100 5.63 3.66 9.43
N PHE A 101 4.75 2.66 9.60
CA PHE A 101 5.16 1.32 9.99
C PHE A 101 6.07 0.66 8.94
N ALA A 102 5.72 0.74 7.64
CA ALA A 102 6.53 0.19 6.56
C ALA A 102 7.95 0.78 6.56
N ILE A 103 8.05 2.10 6.69
CA ILE A 103 9.33 2.83 6.78
C ILE A 103 10.13 2.36 8.01
N ALA A 104 9.50 2.30 9.18
CA ALA A 104 10.15 1.86 10.41
C ALA A 104 10.62 0.40 10.32
N HIS A 105 9.81 -0.47 9.71
CA HIS A 105 10.15 -1.87 9.49
C HIS A 105 11.41 -2.01 8.62
N VAL A 106 11.47 -1.31 7.49
CA VAL A 106 12.65 -1.34 6.60
C VAL A 106 13.89 -0.83 7.34
N ARG A 107 13.81 0.33 7.99
CA ARG A 107 14.94 0.88 8.76
C ARG A 107 15.49 -0.09 9.81
N GLN A 108 14.60 -0.81 10.48
CA GLN A 108 14.99 -1.75 11.55
C GLN A 108 15.64 -3.03 11.02
N HIS A 109 15.11 -3.59 9.91
CA HIS A 109 15.52 -4.89 9.41
C HIS A 109 16.54 -4.80 8.26
N ASN A 110 16.59 -3.68 7.57
CA ASN A 110 17.47 -3.42 6.43
C ASN A 110 18.23 -2.11 6.62
N PRO A 111 19.21 -2.05 7.55
CA PRO A 111 19.90 -0.80 7.91
C PRO A 111 20.75 -0.19 6.78
N ARG A 112 20.96 -0.93 5.67
CA ARG A 112 21.63 -0.41 4.47
C ARG A 112 20.68 0.31 3.53
N ALA A 113 19.37 0.16 3.71
CA ALA A 113 18.37 0.81 2.89
C ALA A 113 18.48 2.33 3.00
N LYS A 114 18.57 3.00 1.86
CA LYS A 114 18.65 4.46 1.78
C LYS A 114 17.33 5.11 1.38
N GLN A 115 16.51 4.36 0.67
CA GLN A 115 15.26 4.84 0.11
C GLN A 115 14.21 3.75 0.12
N MET A 116 12.95 4.17 0.14
CA MET A 116 11.79 3.31 -0.05
C MET A 116 10.90 3.88 -1.14
N GLY A 117 10.57 3.05 -2.13
CA GLY A 117 9.77 3.43 -3.29
C GLY A 117 8.30 3.04 -3.17
N VAL A 118 7.47 3.66 -3.99
CA VAL A 118 6.09 3.28 -4.26
C VAL A 118 5.69 3.71 -5.67
N MET A 119 4.96 2.85 -6.38
CA MET A 119 4.27 3.25 -7.61
C MET A 119 2.93 3.87 -7.26
N SER A 120 2.65 5.02 -7.82
CA SER A 120 1.42 5.76 -7.58
C SER A 120 0.68 6.03 -8.87
N THR A 121 -0.62 5.79 -8.87
CA THR A 121 -1.53 6.35 -9.86
C THR A 121 -1.31 7.87 -9.97
N PRO A 122 -1.30 8.46 -11.18
CA PRO A 122 -1.11 9.89 -11.35
C PRO A 122 -2.18 10.71 -10.60
N PRO A 123 -1.89 11.99 -10.26
CA PRO A 123 -2.83 12.82 -9.50
C PRO A 123 -4.16 13.05 -10.22
N GLU A 124 -4.13 13.01 -11.54
CA GLU A 124 -5.31 13.13 -12.41
C GLU A 124 -4.98 12.62 -13.83
N GLY A 125 -6.01 12.35 -14.62
CA GLY A 125 -5.85 11.98 -16.02
C GLY A 125 -6.24 10.54 -16.31
N LYS A 126 -5.80 10.03 -17.46
CA LYS A 126 -6.07 8.66 -17.92
C LYS A 126 -4.89 7.77 -17.63
N MET A 127 -5.17 6.53 -17.24
CA MET A 127 -4.15 5.49 -17.14
C MET A 127 -3.98 4.81 -18.49
N SER A 128 -2.74 4.60 -18.92
CA SER A 128 -2.43 3.94 -20.20
C SER A 128 -2.94 2.51 -20.24
N GLY A 129 -2.78 1.76 -19.15
CA GLY A 129 -3.24 0.37 -19.02
C GLY A 129 -4.77 0.22 -18.96
N ASN A 130 -5.51 1.30 -18.71
CA ASN A 130 -6.97 1.33 -18.76
C ASN A 130 -7.49 2.68 -19.26
N PRO A 131 -7.53 2.88 -20.58
CA PRO A 131 -7.95 4.16 -21.16
C PRO A 131 -9.37 4.62 -20.81
N SER A 132 -10.22 3.69 -20.36
CA SER A 132 -11.58 4.01 -19.92
C SER A 132 -11.62 4.56 -18.50
N LYS A 133 -10.54 4.42 -17.73
CA LYS A 133 -10.45 4.90 -16.37
C LYS A 133 -9.86 6.30 -16.34
N VAL A 134 -10.65 7.25 -15.88
CA VAL A 134 -10.19 8.61 -15.57
C VAL A 134 -9.93 8.68 -14.06
N VAL A 135 -8.68 8.94 -13.69
CA VAL A 135 -8.31 9.16 -12.30
C VAL A 135 -8.73 10.56 -11.88
N LYS A 136 -9.44 10.66 -10.77
CA LYS A 136 -9.79 11.93 -10.15
C LYS A 136 -8.83 12.24 -9.00
N PRO A 137 -8.53 13.53 -8.74
CA PRO A 137 -7.58 13.90 -7.69
C PRO A 137 -7.89 13.33 -6.30
N GLU A 138 -9.18 13.18 -5.97
CA GLU A 138 -9.64 12.62 -4.69
C GLU A 138 -9.47 11.11 -4.58
N ASP A 139 -9.36 10.41 -5.71
CA ASP A 139 -9.24 8.95 -5.78
C ASP A 139 -7.78 8.50 -5.92
N SER A 140 -6.88 9.41 -6.33
CA SER A 140 -5.45 9.11 -6.47
C SER A 140 -4.73 9.11 -5.12
N PRO A 141 -3.84 8.13 -4.87
CA PRO A 141 -2.99 8.12 -3.69
C PRO A 141 -1.79 9.09 -3.79
N TYR A 142 -1.55 9.72 -4.94
CA TYR A 142 -0.38 10.56 -5.19
C TYR A 142 -0.18 11.65 -4.13
N LYS A 143 -1.21 12.46 -3.87
CA LYS A 143 -1.14 13.53 -2.85
C LYS A 143 -1.00 12.99 -1.43
N PHE A 144 -1.49 11.78 -1.18
CA PHE A 144 -1.30 11.12 0.09
C PHE A 144 0.18 10.79 0.33
N TYR A 145 0.86 10.17 -0.63
CA TYR A 145 2.29 9.88 -0.55
C TYR A 145 3.14 11.14 -0.52
N GLN A 146 2.79 12.15 -1.32
CA GLN A 146 3.48 13.44 -1.30
C GLN A 146 3.44 14.10 0.09
N LYS A 147 2.30 14.08 0.78
CA LYS A 147 2.15 14.59 2.16
C LYS A 147 2.95 13.80 3.20
N LEU A 148 3.35 12.57 2.88
CA LEU A 148 4.21 11.75 3.73
C LEU A 148 5.69 11.95 3.43
N GLY A 149 6.04 12.78 2.45
CA GLY A 149 7.42 13.10 2.09
C GLY A 149 7.96 12.33 0.88
N PHE A 150 7.15 11.51 0.23
CA PHE A 150 7.55 10.88 -1.02
C PHE A 150 7.65 11.91 -2.14
N ARG A 151 8.64 11.75 -3.01
CA ARG A 151 8.93 12.63 -4.16
C ARG A 151 8.99 11.78 -5.42
N GLU A 152 8.55 12.33 -6.55
CA GLU A 152 8.78 11.73 -7.85
C GLU A 152 10.28 11.59 -8.13
N ILE A 153 10.68 10.43 -8.65
CA ILE A 153 12.08 10.13 -8.98
C ILE A 153 12.29 9.74 -10.44
N ALA A 154 11.22 9.53 -11.18
CA ALA A 154 11.22 9.20 -12.60
C ALA A 154 9.97 9.76 -13.28
N PRO A 155 10.00 10.01 -14.60
CA PRO A 155 8.80 10.28 -15.37
C PRO A 155 7.84 9.08 -15.29
N PRO A 156 6.52 9.31 -15.58
CA PRO A 156 5.54 8.23 -15.62
C PRO A 156 6.00 7.09 -16.55
N ASP A 157 5.71 5.86 -16.14
CA ASP A 157 5.99 4.67 -16.93
C ASP A 157 4.99 4.50 -18.10
N GLU A 158 5.08 3.36 -18.81
CA GLU A 158 4.22 3.05 -19.96
C GLU A 158 2.74 2.96 -19.58
N ASP A 159 2.42 2.59 -18.35
CA ASP A 159 1.07 2.53 -17.79
C ASP A 159 0.61 3.87 -17.21
N GLY A 160 1.48 4.87 -17.18
CA GLY A 160 1.22 6.20 -16.64
C GLY A 160 1.32 6.26 -15.12
N GLU A 161 1.91 5.24 -14.49
CA GLU A 161 2.19 5.24 -13.06
C GLU A 161 3.45 6.05 -12.74
N ILE A 162 3.47 6.68 -11.58
CA ILE A 162 4.54 7.56 -11.14
C ILE A 162 5.33 6.87 -10.04
N MET A 163 6.64 6.67 -10.28
CA MET A 163 7.54 6.20 -9.24
C MET A 163 7.86 7.33 -8.26
N MET A 164 7.53 7.10 -7.02
CA MET A 164 7.84 8.02 -5.92
C MET A 164 8.76 7.34 -4.90
N SER A 165 9.61 8.11 -4.24
CA SER A 165 10.53 7.60 -3.22
C SER A 165 10.64 8.54 -2.03
N ILE A 166 10.97 7.98 -0.87
CA ILE A 166 11.31 8.67 0.36
C ILE A 166 12.67 8.21 0.87
N ASP A 167 13.48 9.13 1.38
CA ASP A 167 14.75 8.80 2.03
C ASP A 167 14.47 8.14 3.41
N LEU A 168 15.25 7.09 3.74
CA LEU A 168 15.12 6.32 4.97
C LEU A 168 16.09 6.79 6.06
#